data_41ec53424a0931875b4669c12560d1c1
#
_entry.id   41ec53424a0931875b4669c12560d1c1
#
_cell.length_a   1.000
_cell.length_b   1.000
_cell.length_c   1.000
_cell.angle_alpha   90.00
_cell.angle_beta   90.00
_cell.angle_gamma   90.00
#
_symmetry.space_group_name_H-M   'P 1'
#
loop_
_entity.id
_entity.type
_entity.pdbx_description
1 polymer ?
#
loop_
_entity_poly.entity_id
_entity_poly.type
_entity_poly.pdbx_seq_one_letter_code
_entity_poly.pdbx_strand_id
1 'polypeptide(L)'
;MTTKGDQILDRPLVEIGGKGLFIKELEVILLEGKADIAVHSLKDMTAQCPDGLTIAAVTAREDPRDAFVSNKYKSLEELPLHAKVGTSSLRRQAQLLHWRGDLSIGTLRGNVQTRLRHLDEGKFDAIILAAAGLKRLGLADRITSYISTDDSIPAAGQGVMAVEARSDDQETLSLLSFLHDEDVASCIRSERSFLAKVGGDCKVPAGIYAVPKGEGGIHVEAFIASPDGKKLYRGETDGTVDHAEEAP
;
A
#
# COMPACT_ATOMS: atom_id res chain seq x y z
N MET A 1 -6.74 -13.57 -14.19
CA MET A 1 -7.80 -14.24 -13.40
C MET A 1 -8.62 -13.16 -12.70
N THR A 2 -9.94 -13.31 -12.56
CA THR A 2 -10.80 -12.39 -11.81
C THR A 2 -11.15 -13.06 -10.49
N THR A 3 -10.75 -12.49 -9.37
CA THR A 3 -11.00 -13.05 -8.03
C THR A 3 -12.40 -12.70 -7.53
N LYS A 4 -12.91 -13.44 -6.53
CA LYS A 4 -14.18 -13.08 -5.84
C LYS A 4 -14.11 -11.69 -5.22
N GLY A 5 -12.94 -11.27 -4.77
CA GLY A 5 -12.71 -9.92 -4.27
C GLY A 5 -12.95 -8.82 -5.30
N ASP A 6 -12.66 -9.07 -6.58
CA ASP A 6 -12.92 -8.13 -7.68
C ASP A 6 -14.42 -7.97 -7.98
N GLN A 7 -15.24 -8.96 -7.62
CA GLN A 7 -16.67 -8.98 -7.91
C GLN A 7 -17.52 -8.31 -6.83
N ILE A 8 -17.03 -8.22 -5.59
CA ILE A 8 -17.80 -7.66 -4.46
C ILE A 8 -17.47 -6.16 -4.32
N LEU A 9 -18.38 -5.32 -4.81
CA LEU A 9 -18.20 -3.84 -4.83
C LEU A 9 -19.12 -3.11 -3.82
N ASP A 10 -20.05 -3.81 -3.18
CA ASP A 10 -21.15 -3.25 -2.39
C ASP A 10 -20.87 -3.10 -0.88
N ARG A 11 -19.81 -3.73 -0.35
CA ARG A 11 -19.50 -3.73 1.10
C ARG A 11 -18.04 -3.37 1.38
N PRO A 12 -17.70 -2.83 2.57
CA PRO A 12 -16.32 -2.58 2.98
C PRO A 12 -15.49 -3.86 3.01
N LEU A 13 -14.24 -3.83 2.51
CA LEU A 13 -13.32 -4.99 2.50
C LEU A 13 -13.13 -5.60 3.90
N VAL A 14 -13.17 -4.75 4.93
CA VAL A 14 -13.05 -5.16 6.34
C VAL A 14 -14.17 -6.13 6.76
N GLU A 15 -15.36 -6.01 6.17
CA GLU A 15 -16.52 -6.86 6.49
C GLU A 15 -16.51 -8.22 5.76
N ILE A 16 -15.68 -8.34 4.69
CA ILE A 16 -15.70 -9.53 3.79
C ILE A 16 -14.43 -10.39 3.92
N GLY A 17 -13.56 -10.11 4.92
CA GLY A 17 -12.31 -10.86 5.10
C GLY A 17 -11.04 -10.09 4.73
N GLY A 18 -11.16 -8.78 4.45
CA GLY A 18 -10.01 -7.89 4.24
C GLY A 18 -9.30 -8.10 2.90
N LYS A 19 -8.05 -7.62 2.82
CA LYS A 19 -7.18 -7.74 1.64
C LYS A 19 -6.84 -9.20 1.30
N GLY A 20 -6.80 -10.08 2.29
CA GLY A 20 -6.48 -11.50 2.11
C GLY A 20 -7.43 -12.26 1.18
N LEU A 21 -8.62 -11.72 0.87
CA LEU A 21 -9.57 -12.40 -0.03
C LEU A 21 -9.02 -12.50 -1.47
N PHE A 22 -8.29 -11.49 -1.93
CA PHE A 22 -7.70 -11.48 -3.28
C PHE A 22 -6.48 -12.40 -3.37
N ILE A 23 -5.75 -12.55 -2.28
CA ILE A 23 -4.48 -13.26 -2.20
C ILE A 23 -4.72 -14.75 -2.01
N LYS A 24 -5.62 -15.13 -1.09
CA LYS A 24 -5.90 -16.53 -0.76
C LYS A 24 -6.26 -17.42 -1.95
N GLU A 25 -6.96 -16.90 -2.93
CA GLU A 25 -7.29 -17.67 -4.14
C GLU A 25 -6.04 -17.96 -4.98
N LEU A 26 -5.10 -17.02 -5.03
CA LEU A 26 -3.82 -17.19 -5.73
C LEU A 26 -2.90 -18.12 -4.95
N GLU A 27 -2.82 -17.99 -3.63
CA GLU A 27 -2.06 -18.87 -2.74
C GLU A 27 -2.49 -20.34 -2.89
N VAL A 28 -3.80 -20.61 -2.93
CA VAL A 28 -4.32 -21.96 -3.17
C VAL A 28 -3.87 -22.49 -4.54
N ILE A 29 -3.90 -21.68 -5.59
CA ILE A 29 -3.50 -22.07 -6.94
C ILE A 29 -2.00 -22.38 -6.99
N LEU A 30 -1.16 -21.61 -6.28
CA LEU A 30 0.27 -21.90 -6.14
C LEU A 30 0.53 -23.22 -5.43
N LEU A 31 -0.12 -23.44 -4.27
CA LEU A 31 0.02 -24.68 -3.48
C LEU A 31 -0.47 -25.93 -4.22
N GLU A 32 -1.49 -25.78 -5.06
CA GLU A 32 -1.99 -26.87 -5.92
C GLU A 32 -1.12 -27.11 -7.18
N GLY A 33 -0.05 -26.34 -7.38
CA GLY A 33 0.83 -26.43 -8.57
C GLY A 33 0.15 -26.06 -9.89
N LYS A 34 -0.93 -25.28 -9.84
CA LYS A 34 -1.65 -24.79 -11.02
C LYS A 34 -1.06 -23.51 -11.60
N ALA A 35 -0.20 -22.85 -10.85
CA ALA A 35 0.67 -21.75 -11.27
C ALA A 35 2.01 -21.89 -10.54
N ASP A 36 3.05 -21.29 -11.10
CA ASP A 36 4.40 -21.31 -10.51
C ASP A 36 4.68 -20.03 -9.72
N ILE A 37 4.09 -18.92 -10.14
CA ILE A 37 4.25 -17.61 -9.52
C ILE A 37 2.92 -16.86 -9.39
N ALA A 38 2.84 -15.99 -8.38
CA ALA A 38 1.82 -14.95 -8.27
C ALA A 38 2.48 -13.60 -8.07
N VAL A 39 1.97 -12.56 -8.76
CA VAL A 39 2.51 -11.20 -8.69
C VAL A 39 1.54 -10.32 -7.95
N HIS A 40 2.03 -9.65 -6.91
CA HIS A 40 1.23 -8.84 -6.01
C HIS A 40 1.74 -7.40 -5.92
N SER A 41 0.84 -6.46 -5.67
CA SER A 41 1.24 -5.22 -5.01
C SER A 41 1.56 -5.56 -3.55
N LEU A 42 2.80 -5.39 -3.12
CA LEU A 42 3.26 -5.87 -1.81
C LEU A 42 2.42 -5.30 -0.65
N LYS A 43 1.98 -4.05 -0.74
CA LYS A 43 1.12 -3.40 0.25
C LYS A 43 -0.23 -4.10 0.46
N ASP A 44 -0.65 -4.96 -0.46
CA ASP A 44 -1.91 -5.70 -0.37
C ASP A 44 -1.73 -7.11 0.20
N MET A 45 -0.47 -7.59 0.33
CA MET A 45 -0.12 -8.85 0.96
C MET A 45 -0.30 -8.80 2.48
N THR A 46 -0.58 -9.95 3.07
CA THR A 46 -0.56 -10.18 4.52
C THR A 46 0.87 -10.04 5.07
N ALA A 47 0.99 -9.75 6.36
CA ALA A 47 2.32 -9.59 6.98
C ALA A 47 3.16 -10.88 6.91
N GLN A 48 2.52 -12.05 6.88
CA GLN A 48 3.17 -13.35 6.76
C GLN A 48 2.62 -14.09 5.54
N CYS A 49 3.48 -14.85 4.86
CA CYS A 49 3.06 -15.81 3.85
C CYS A 49 2.55 -17.08 4.53
N PRO A 50 1.59 -17.81 3.93
CA PRO A 50 1.20 -19.12 4.44
C PRO A 50 2.31 -20.15 4.28
N ASP A 51 2.24 -21.23 5.08
CA ASP A 51 3.18 -22.33 5.00
C ASP A 51 3.24 -22.91 3.57
N GLY A 52 4.44 -23.18 3.08
CA GLY A 52 4.68 -23.66 1.72
C GLY A 52 4.84 -22.58 0.66
N LEU A 53 4.62 -21.31 1.00
CA LEU A 53 4.83 -20.17 0.09
C LEU A 53 5.87 -19.20 0.64
N THR A 54 6.50 -18.44 -0.26
CA THR A 54 7.48 -17.41 0.09
C THR A 54 7.43 -16.26 -0.90
N ILE A 55 7.90 -15.09 -0.49
CA ILE A 55 8.20 -14.00 -1.40
C ILE A 55 9.54 -14.32 -2.06
N ALA A 56 9.47 -14.78 -3.30
CA ALA A 56 10.64 -15.17 -4.09
C ALA A 56 11.44 -13.95 -4.58
N ALA A 57 10.76 -12.86 -4.88
CA ALA A 57 11.40 -11.62 -5.29
C ALA A 57 10.60 -10.38 -4.87
N VAL A 58 11.34 -9.33 -4.54
CA VAL A 58 10.86 -7.97 -4.29
C VAL A 58 11.51 -7.08 -5.34
N THR A 59 10.70 -6.35 -6.10
CA THR A 59 11.23 -5.49 -7.17
C THR A 59 11.69 -4.15 -6.64
N ALA A 60 12.48 -3.42 -7.43
CA ALA A 60 12.75 -2.01 -7.18
C ALA A 60 11.47 -1.24 -6.86
N ARG A 61 11.56 -0.30 -5.92
CA ARG A 61 10.42 0.51 -5.48
C ARG A 61 10.12 1.60 -6.51
N GLU A 62 8.91 1.61 -7.04
CA GLU A 62 8.34 2.75 -7.75
C GLU A 62 7.91 3.81 -6.72
N ASP A 63 7.53 5.00 -7.18
CA ASP A 63 7.12 6.15 -6.35
C ASP A 63 6.19 5.74 -5.19
N PRO A 64 6.63 5.83 -3.93
CA PRO A 64 5.86 5.41 -2.77
C PRO A 64 4.76 6.39 -2.39
N ARG A 65 4.77 7.60 -2.96
CA ARG A 65 3.87 8.69 -2.57
C ARG A 65 2.41 8.39 -2.88
N ASP A 66 1.56 9.06 -2.14
CA ASP A 66 0.17 9.19 -2.51
C ASP A 66 0.00 10.29 -3.56
N ALA A 67 -0.90 10.07 -4.51
CA ALA A 67 -1.26 11.00 -5.57
C ALA A 67 -2.58 11.66 -5.23
N PHE A 68 -2.59 12.98 -5.20
CA PHE A 68 -3.80 13.79 -5.23
C PHE A 68 -4.28 13.91 -6.67
N VAL A 69 -5.52 13.54 -6.91
CA VAL A 69 -6.15 13.58 -8.23
C VAL A 69 -7.44 14.38 -8.14
N SER A 70 -7.52 15.45 -8.90
CA SER A 70 -8.70 16.31 -8.97
C SER A 70 -8.86 16.90 -10.38
N ASN A 71 -10.08 17.09 -10.83
CA ASN A 71 -10.39 17.78 -12.10
C ASN A 71 -10.51 19.30 -11.94
N LYS A 72 -10.50 19.81 -10.69
CA LYS A 72 -10.81 21.22 -10.40
C LYS A 72 -9.73 21.92 -9.57
N TYR A 73 -9.07 21.23 -8.66
CA TYR A 73 -8.17 21.79 -7.66
C TYR A 73 -6.76 21.24 -7.86
N LYS A 74 -5.75 22.06 -7.65
CA LYS A 74 -4.34 21.70 -7.91
C LYS A 74 -3.68 21.01 -6.72
N SER A 75 -4.20 21.22 -5.51
CA SER A 75 -3.64 20.64 -4.29
C SER A 75 -4.71 20.45 -3.20
N LEU A 76 -4.34 19.79 -2.10
CA LEU A 76 -5.20 19.61 -0.92
C LEU A 76 -5.55 20.96 -0.25
N GLU A 77 -4.62 21.92 -0.27
CA GLU A 77 -4.79 23.25 0.31
C GLU A 77 -5.84 24.07 -0.44
N GLU A 78 -5.94 23.88 -1.76
CA GLU A 78 -6.92 24.58 -2.60
C GLU A 78 -8.35 24.05 -2.46
N LEU A 79 -8.54 22.89 -1.80
CA LEU A 79 -9.87 22.35 -1.59
C LEU A 79 -10.72 23.27 -0.71
N PRO A 80 -11.99 23.53 -1.10
CA PRO A 80 -12.91 24.31 -0.25
C PRO A 80 -13.18 23.60 1.07
N LEU A 81 -13.72 24.34 2.03
CA LEU A 81 -14.22 23.76 3.28
C LEU A 81 -15.25 22.67 2.99
N HIS A 82 -15.15 21.56 3.74
CA HIS A 82 -16.03 20.39 3.60
C HIS A 82 -15.97 19.69 2.24
N ALA A 83 -14.91 19.92 1.45
CA ALA A 83 -14.70 19.22 0.19
C ALA A 83 -14.75 17.70 0.38
N LYS A 84 -15.36 17.01 -0.59
CA LYS A 84 -15.51 15.56 -0.54
C LYS A 84 -14.32 14.86 -1.17
N VAL A 85 -13.50 14.19 -0.34
CA VAL A 85 -12.31 13.46 -0.78
C VAL A 85 -12.56 11.96 -0.73
N GLY A 86 -12.31 11.28 -1.86
CA GLY A 86 -12.54 9.84 -2.01
C GLY A 86 -11.32 9.01 -1.60
N THR A 87 -11.49 8.16 -0.58
CA THR A 87 -10.55 7.10 -0.22
C THR A 87 -11.26 6.01 0.58
N SER A 88 -10.79 4.76 0.48
CA SER A 88 -11.21 3.66 1.36
C SER A 88 -10.08 3.21 2.30
N SER A 89 -8.95 3.93 2.30
CA SER A 89 -7.81 3.64 3.16
C SER A 89 -7.93 4.42 4.47
N LEU A 90 -8.06 3.70 5.59
CA LEU A 90 -8.06 4.33 6.92
C LEU A 90 -6.75 5.08 7.19
N ARG A 91 -5.62 4.58 6.68
CA ARG A 91 -4.32 5.25 6.72
C ARG A 91 -4.39 6.65 6.10
N ARG A 92 -4.94 6.74 4.88
CA ARG A 92 -5.09 8.03 4.18
C ARG A 92 -6.10 8.93 4.86
N GLN A 93 -7.25 8.37 5.22
CA GLN A 93 -8.31 9.10 5.92
C GLN A 93 -7.77 9.79 7.18
N ALA A 94 -7.07 9.04 8.03
CA ALA A 94 -6.57 9.59 9.29
C ALA A 94 -5.58 10.74 9.08
N GLN A 95 -4.63 10.60 8.14
CA GLN A 95 -3.66 11.66 7.84
C GLN A 95 -4.32 12.88 7.20
N LEU A 96 -5.26 12.68 6.26
CA LEU A 96 -6.02 13.78 5.66
C LEU A 96 -6.84 14.55 6.71
N LEU A 97 -7.55 13.85 7.60
CA LEU A 97 -8.34 14.48 8.66
C LEU A 97 -7.49 15.12 9.75
N HIS A 98 -6.29 14.60 9.98
CA HIS A 98 -5.32 15.26 10.87
C HIS A 98 -4.85 16.59 10.31
N TRP A 99 -4.61 16.66 9.00
CA TRP A 99 -4.16 17.86 8.30
C TRP A 99 -5.32 18.84 8.04
N ARG A 100 -6.44 18.31 7.53
CA ARG A 100 -7.64 19.07 7.13
C ARG A 100 -8.88 18.42 7.75
N GLY A 101 -9.10 18.69 9.04
CA GLY A 101 -10.21 18.12 9.80
C GLY A 101 -11.61 18.52 9.34
N ASP A 102 -11.70 19.48 8.41
CA ASP A 102 -12.93 19.93 7.78
C ASP A 102 -13.38 19.04 6.60
N LEU A 103 -12.49 18.20 6.05
CA LEU A 103 -12.79 17.40 4.87
C LEU A 103 -13.88 16.35 5.12
N SER A 104 -14.70 16.11 4.10
CA SER A 104 -15.67 15.01 4.07
C SER A 104 -15.07 13.81 3.36
N ILE A 105 -14.71 12.75 4.11
CA ILE A 105 -14.13 11.54 3.52
C ILE A 105 -15.23 10.61 3.04
N GLY A 106 -15.19 10.27 1.75
CA GLY A 106 -16.13 9.33 1.13
C GLY A 106 -15.45 8.03 0.72
N THR A 107 -16.17 6.91 0.86
CA THR A 107 -15.70 5.59 0.45
C THR A 107 -15.51 5.53 -1.07
N LEU A 108 -14.30 5.20 -1.51
CA LEU A 108 -13.93 5.06 -2.92
C LEU A 108 -13.39 3.66 -3.19
N ARG A 109 -14.13 2.85 -3.95
CA ARG A 109 -13.82 1.45 -4.26
C ARG A 109 -13.73 1.18 -5.76
N GLY A 110 -13.31 -0.04 -6.09
CA GLY A 110 -13.09 -0.49 -7.45
C GLY A 110 -11.62 -0.40 -7.87
N ASN A 111 -11.33 -0.77 -9.10
CA ASN A 111 -10.01 -0.61 -9.71
C ASN A 111 -9.71 0.88 -9.98
N VAL A 112 -8.49 1.19 -10.43
CA VAL A 112 -8.07 2.58 -10.69
C VAL A 112 -8.98 3.28 -11.67
N GLN A 113 -9.36 2.62 -12.78
CA GLN A 113 -10.24 3.20 -13.80
C GLN A 113 -11.63 3.54 -13.23
N THR A 114 -12.20 2.64 -12.43
CA THR A 114 -13.50 2.89 -11.76
C THR A 114 -13.42 4.08 -10.81
N ARG A 115 -12.33 4.20 -10.05
CA ARG A 115 -12.13 5.32 -9.12
C ARG A 115 -11.97 6.65 -9.84
N LEU A 116 -11.22 6.67 -10.95
CA LEU A 116 -11.10 7.85 -11.80
C LEU A 116 -12.44 8.24 -12.42
N ARG A 117 -13.22 7.27 -12.91
CA ARG A 117 -14.57 7.52 -13.41
C ARG A 117 -15.47 8.17 -12.37
N HIS A 118 -15.43 7.72 -11.11
CA HIS A 118 -16.22 8.35 -10.03
C HIS A 118 -15.82 9.80 -9.78
N LEU A 119 -14.54 10.15 -9.95
CA LEU A 119 -14.10 11.54 -9.91
C LEU A 119 -14.64 12.32 -11.13
N ASP A 120 -14.54 11.75 -12.34
CA ASP A 120 -14.98 12.38 -13.59
C ASP A 120 -16.51 12.60 -13.60
N GLU A 121 -17.26 11.72 -12.95
CA GLU A 121 -18.71 11.85 -12.70
C GLU A 121 -19.05 12.91 -11.61
N GLY A 122 -18.04 13.55 -11.00
CA GLY A 122 -18.24 14.57 -9.97
C GLY A 122 -18.74 14.06 -8.62
N LYS A 123 -18.57 12.76 -8.33
CA LYS A 123 -18.94 12.17 -7.03
C LYS A 123 -18.02 12.62 -5.90
N PHE A 124 -16.82 13.11 -6.24
CA PHE A 124 -15.80 13.62 -5.34
C PHE A 124 -15.16 14.88 -5.92
N ASP A 125 -14.68 15.77 -5.06
CA ASP A 125 -13.89 16.93 -5.44
C ASP A 125 -12.44 16.55 -5.73
N ALA A 126 -11.94 15.55 -5.01
CA ALA A 126 -10.64 14.92 -5.22
C ALA A 126 -10.66 13.45 -4.77
N ILE A 127 -9.69 12.67 -5.23
CA ILE A 127 -9.46 11.30 -4.77
C ILE A 127 -7.97 11.09 -4.48
N ILE A 128 -7.65 10.20 -3.54
CA ILE A 128 -6.27 9.87 -3.21
C ILE A 128 -5.96 8.44 -3.65
N LEU A 129 -4.96 8.31 -4.52
CA LEU A 129 -4.50 7.03 -5.06
C LEU A 129 -3.00 6.83 -4.78
N ALA A 130 -2.47 5.62 -4.97
CA ALA A 130 -1.03 5.41 -4.98
C ALA A 130 -0.45 5.84 -6.32
N ALA A 131 0.57 6.70 -6.32
CA ALA A 131 1.23 7.18 -7.53
C ALA A 131 1.76 6.03 -8.40
N ALA A 132 2.41 5.03 -7.80
CA ALA A 132 2.90 3.85 -8.50
C ALA A 132 1.80 3.12 -9.31
N GLY A 133 0.57 3.05 -8.78
CA GLY A 133 -0.54 2.41 -9.48
C GLY A 133 -0.96 3.17 -10.73
N LEU A 134 -1.00 4.50 -10.67
CA LEU A 134 -1.29 5.34 -11.83
C LEU A 134 -0.18 5.27 -12.88
N LYS A 135 1.08 5.34 -12.46
CA LYS A 135 2.23 5.25 -13.36
C LYS A 135 2.28 3.91 -14.11
N ARG A 136 2.10 2.78 -13.41
CA ARG A 136 2.09 1.43 -14.02
C ARG A 136 0.97 1.23 -15.04
N LEU A 137 -0.14 1.94 -14.89
CA LEU A 137 -1.26 1.90 -15.83
C LEU A 137 -1.13 2.93 -16.96
N GLY A 138 -0.03 3.68 -17.05
CA GLY A 138 0.13 4.76 -18.02
C GLY A 138 -0.79 5.96 -17.79
N LEU A 139 -1.23 6.16 -16.55
CA LEU A 139 -2.18 7.21 -16.15
C LEU A 139 -1.51 8.30 -15.30
N ALA A 140 -0.19 8.48 -15.45
CA ALA A 140 0.57 9.49 -14.72
C ALA A 140 0.02 10.91 -14.94
N ASP A 141 -0.48 11.21 -16.13
CA ASP A 141 -1.07 12.50 -16.49
C ASP A 141 -2.34 12.86 -15.68
N ARG A 142 -2.95 11.86 -15.00
CA ARG A 142 -4.08 12.08 -14.09
C ARG A 142 -3.65 12.53 -12.69
N ILE A 143 -2.35 12.45 -12.38
CA ILE A 143 -1.82 12.94 -11.11
C ILE A 143 -1.78 14.46 -11.14
N THR A 144 -2.57 15.09 -10.29
CA THR A 144 -2.60 16.56 -10.18
C THR A 144 -1.41 17.04 -9.36
N SER A 145 -1.15 16.39 -8.21
CA SER A 145 0.02 16.63 -7.38
C SER A 145 0.40 15.38 -6.58
N TYR A 146 1.65 15.32 -6.14
CA TYR A 146 2.14 14.27 -5.25
C TYR A 146 2.08 14.77 -3.82
N ILE A 147 1.56 13.95 -2.92
CA ILE A 147 1.63 14.23 -1.48
C ILE A 147 2.99 13.71 -1.00
N SER A 148 3.76 14.57 -0.35
CA SER A 148 5.08 14.22 0.22
C SER A 148 4.94 13.04 1.21
N THR A 149 5.99 12.22 1.32
CA THR A 149 6.06 11.17 2.37
C THR A 149 6.11 11.78 3.76
N ASP A 150 6.61 13.01 3.89
CA ASP A 150 6.61 13.76 5.14
C ASP A 150 5.20 14.15 5.58
N ASP A 151 4.31 14.43 4.62
CA ASP A 151 2.90 14.78 4.89
C ASP A 151 2.01 13.54 5.00
N SER A 152 2.28 12.52 4.20
CA SER A 152 1.51 11.28 4.19
C SER A 152 2.42 10.06 4.12
N ILE A 153 2.71 9.47 5.30
CA ILE A 153 3.50 8.24 5.39
C ILE A 153 2.78 7.12 4.62
N PRO A 154 3.48 6.45 3.67
CA PRO A 154 2.91 5.40 2.85
C PRO A 154 2.40 4.19 3.61
N ALA A 155 1.68 3.31 2.93
CA ALA A 155 1.41 1.96 3.43
C ALA A 155 2.69 1.11 3.30
N ALA A 156 2.89 0.17 4.22
CA ALA A 156 3.97 -0.81 4.11
C ALA A 156 3.96 -1.44 2.70
N GLY A 157 5.10 -1.45 2.03
CA GLY A 157 5.26 -1.98 0.68
C GLY A 157 4.63 -1.15 -0.43
N GLN A 158 4.20 0.07 -0.19
CA GLN A 158 3.68 0.91 -1.28
C GLN A 158 4.76 1.22 -2.31
N GLY A 159 4.41 1.06 -3.58
CA GLY A 159 5.34 1.21 -4.71
C GLY A 159 6.03 -0.09 -5.14
N VAL A 160 6.01 -1.12 -4.31
CA VAL A 160 6.76 -2.37 -4.55
C VAL A 160 5.84 -3.47 -5.08
N MET A 161 6.36 -4.24 -6.04
CA MET A 161 5.77 -5.51 -6.46
C MET A 161 6.50 -6.65 -5.77
N ALA A 162 5.75 -7.67 -5.38
CA ALA A 162 6.28 -8.92 -4.87
C ALA A 162 5.90 -10.08 -5.79
N VAL A 163 6.81 -11.01 -5.98
CA VAL A 163 6.56 -12.27 -6.66
C VAL A 163 6.55 -13.36 -5.61
N GLU A 164 5.43 -14.04 -5.48
CA GLU A 164 5.23 -15.16 -4.56
C GLU A 164 5.35 -16.48 -5.32
N ALA A 165 6.00 -17.47 -4.71
CA ALA A 165 6.20 -18.81 -5.26
C ALA A 165 6.18 -19.85 -4.14
N ARG A 166 6.18 -21.14 -4.50
CA ARG A 166 6.36 -22.23 -3.54
C ARG A 166 7.77 -22.17 -2.94
N SER A 167 7.88 -22.37 -1.64
CA SER A 167 9.14 -22.28 -0.91
C SER A 167 10.11 -23.43 -1.20
N ASP A 168 9.63 -24.55 -1.71
CA ASP A 168 10.40 -25.74 -2.10
C ASP A 168 10.77 -25.79 -3.59
N ASP A 169 10.25 -24.87 -4.42
CA ASP A 169 10.52 -24.79 -5.86
C ASP A 169 11.82 -24.02 -6.15
N GLN A 170 12.95 -24.68 -5.95
CA GLN A 170 14.27 -24.08 -6.10
C GLN A 170 14.57 -23.59 -7.53
N GLU A 171 13.99 -24.22 -8.56
CA GLU A 171 14.14 -23.81 -9.94
C GLU A 171 13.47 -22.45 -10.16
N THR A 172 12.20 -22.31 -9.77
CA THR A 172 11.45 -21.05 -9.87
C THR A 172 12.12 -19.94 -9.03
N LEU A 173 12.54 -20.22 -7.80
CA LEU A 173 13.22 -19.26 -6.93
C LEU A 173 14.53 -18.75 -7.57
N SER A 174 15.32 -19.65 -8.14
CA SER A 174 16.57 -19.28 -8.85
C SER A 174 16.30 -18.41 -10.06
N LEU A 175 15.28 -18.75 -10.86
CA LEU A 175 14.91 -17.98 -12.05
C LEU A 175 14.43 -16.55 -11.70
N LEU A 176 13.81 -16.36 -10.53
CA LEU A 176 13.30 -15.06 -10.10
C LEU A 176 14.35 -14.15 -9.44
N SER A 177 15.52 -14.69 -9.10
CA SER A 177 16.56 -13.97 -8.35
C SER A 177 16.98 -12.64 -9.01
N PHE A 178 16.97 -12.56 -10.34
CA PHE A 178 17.33 -11.35 -11.08
C PHE A 178 16.36 -10.18 -10.90
N LEU A 179 15.14 -10.46 -10.42
CA LEU A 179 14.14 -9.42 -10.11
C LEU A 179 14.29 -8.86 -8.69
N HIS A 180 15.07 -9.55 -7.85
CA HIS A 180 15.17 -9.22 -6.44
C HIS A 180 16.07 -8.00 -6.22
N ASP A 181 15.55 -7.01 -5.53
CA ASP A 181 16.26 -5.82 -5.08
C ASP A 181 16.48 -5.94 -3.56
N GLU A 182 17.74 -6.24 -3.15
CA GLU A 182 18.07 -6.50 -1.76
C GLU A 182 17.92 -5.28 -0.86
N ASP A 183 18.23 -4.08 -1.37
CA ASP A 183 18.10 -2.83 -0.60
C ASP A 183 16.62 -2.57 -0.30
N VAL A 184 15.75 -2.72 -1.30
CA VAL A 184 14.31 -2.62 -1.11
C VAL A 184 13.78 -3.72 -0.21
N ALA A 185 14.24 -4.96 -0.38
CA ALA A 185 13.81 -6.10 0.44
C ALA A 185 14.13 -5.88 1.93
N SER A 186 15.29 -5.30 2.23
CA SER A 186 15.68 -4.95 3.60
C SER A 186 14.74 -3.92 4.22
N CYS A 187 14.42 -2.85 3.48
CA CYS A 187 13.42 -1.87 3.90
C CYS A 187 12.05 -2.53 4.13
N ILE A 188 11.65 -3.43 3.22
CA ILE A 188 10.37 -4.15 3.30
C ILE A 188 10.31 -5.08 4.51
N ARG A 189 11.41 -5.72 4.91
CA ARG A 189 11.45 -6.53 6.15
C ARG A 189 11.06 -5.69 7.36
N SER A 190 11.63 -4.50 7.52
CA SER A 190 11.27 -3.56 8.59
C SER A 190 9.79 -3.13 8.52
N GLU A 191 9.34 -2.73 7.33
CA GLU A 191 7.94 -2.30 7.14
C GLU A 191 6.94 -3.42 7.48
N ARG A 192 7.22 -4.66 7.11
CA ARG A 192 6.37 -5.83 7.41
C ARG A 192 6.41 -6.23 8.88
N SER A 193 7.59 -6.10 9.53
CA SER A 193 7.73 -6.32 10.97
C SER A 193 6.84 -5.37 11.78
N PHE A 194 6.89 -4.08 11.47
CA PHE A 194 5.99 -3.09 12.07
C PHE A 194 4.51 -3.45 11.86
N LEU A 195 4.14 -3.80 10.62
CA LEU A 195 2.75 -4.16 10.30
C LEU A 195 2.28 -5.37 11.11
N ALA A 196 3.14 -6.38 11.30
CA ALA A 196 2.85 -7.54 12.14
C ALA A 196 2.63 -7.15 13.61
N LYS A 197 3.48 -6.25 14.15
CA LYS A 197 3.40 -5.78 15.55
C LYS A 197 2.15 -4.94 15.84
N VAL A 198 1.69 -4.12 14.86
CA VAL A 198 0.48 -3.29 15.03
C VAL A 198 -0.82 -4.02 14.71
N GLY A 199 -0.77 -5.33 14.52
CA GLY A 199 -1.94 -6.18 14.32
C GLY A 199 -2.28 -6.50 12.86
N GLY A 200 -1.35 -6.25 11.93
CA GLY A 200 -1.37 -6.77 10.54
C GLY A 200 -2.55 -6.40 9.64
N ASP A 201 -3.57 -5.76 10.20
CA ASP A 201 -4.87 -5.57 9.59
C ASP A 201 -5.08 -4.13 9.11
N CYS A 202 -5.76 -4.00 7.96
CA CYS A 202 -6.22 -2.71 7.43
C CYS A 202 -7.20 -1.96 8.36
N LYS A 203 -7.45 -2.47 9.56
CA LYS A 203 -8.36 -1.90 10.56
C LYS A 203 -7.74 -0.78 11.38
N VAL A 204 -6.41 -0.74 11.45
CA VAL A 204 -5.68 0.31 12.17
C VAL A 204 -5.17 1.33 11.17
N PRO A 205 -5.45 2.64 11.36
CA PRO A 205 -4.84 3.70 10.58
C PRO A 205 -3.34 3.79 10.91
N ALA A 206 -2.53 3.04 10.20
CA ALA A 206 -1.07 3.01 10.36
C ALA A 206 -0.38 3.07 9.02
N GLY A 207 0.81 3.65 9.01
CA GLY A 207 1.71 3.69 7.85
C GLY A 207 3.14 3.58 8.31
N ILE A 208 3.98 3.13 7.40
CA ILE A 208 5.42 3.01 7.60
C ILE A 208 6.12 3.13 6.27
N TYR A 209 7.26 3.76 6.29
CA TYR A 209 8.12 3.93 5.13
C TYR A 209 9.58 3.82 5.55
N ALA A 210 10.29 2.89 4.93
CA ALA A 210 11.71 2.69 5.14
C ALA A 210 12.49 3.03 3.87
N VAL A 211 13.65 3.67 4.03
CA VAL A 211 14.58 4.01 2.94
C VAL A 211 15.99 3.58 3.30
N PRO A 212 16.82 3.20 2.32
CA PRO A 212 18.23 2.94 2.56
C PRO A 212 18.92 4.22 3.05
N LYS A 213 19.84 4.06 4.02
CA LYS A 213 20.63 5.16 4.61
C LYS A 213 22.11 4.77 4.69
N GLY A 214 22.87 5.06 3.61
CA GLY A 214 24.31 4.79 3.60
C GLY A 214 24.66 3.32 3.94
N GLU A 215 25.92 3.03 4.14
CA GLU A 215 26.54 1.71 4.33
C GLU A 215 25.73 0.69 5.18
N GLY A 216 24.70 0.04 4.57
CA GLY A 216 23.89 -0.98 5.24
C GLY A 216 22.90 -0.43 6.32
N GLY A 217 22.68 0.87 6.35
CA GLY A 217 21.67 1.50 7.21
C GLY A 217 20.30 1.59 6.55
N ILE A 218 19.26 1.70 7.37
CA ILE A 218 17.91 2.07 6.96
C ILE A 218 17.40 3.19 7.84
N HIS A 219 16.67 4.12 7.25
CA HIS A 219 15.87 5.10 7.97
C HIS A 219 14.41 4.72 7.87
N VAL A 220 13.69 4.75 8.97
CA VAL A 220 12.30 4.31 9.07
C VAL A 220 11.45 5.39 9.71
N GLU A 221 10.36 5.74 9.06
CA GLU A 221 9.30 6.58 9.62
C GLU A 221 7.99 5.80 9.70
N ALA A 222 7.28 5.95 10.81
CA ALA A 222 5.99 5.30 11.00
C ALA A 222 4.99 6.18 11.74
N PHE A 223 3.71 5.89 11.56
CA PHE A 223 2.66 6.49 12.38
C PHE A 223 1.54 5.49 12.68
N ILE A 224 0.83 5.80 13.76
CA ILE A 224 -0.44 5.18 14.15
C ILE A 224 -1.42 6.30 14.51
N ALA A 225 -2.67 6.18 14.10
CA ALA A 225 -3.68 7.20 14.37
C ALA A 225 -5.05 6.62 14.75
N SER A 226 -5.91 7.48 15.30
CA SER A 226 -7.35 7.22 15.34
C SER A 226 -7.97 7.41 13.95
N PRO A 227 -9.06 6.70 13.60
CA PRO A 227 -9.69 6.82 12.27
C PRO A 227 -10.19 8.22 11.93
N ASP A 228 -10.46 9.05 12.94
CA ASP A 228 -10.88 10.44 12.80
C ASP A 228 -9.72 11.44 12.73
N GLY A 229 -8.47 10.95 12.75
CA GLY A 229 -7.25 11.76 12.67
C GLY A 229 -6.97 12.64 13.89
N LYS A 230 -7.81 12.64 14.93
CA LYS A 230 -7.62 13.51 16.10
C LYS A 230 -6.43 13.13 16.96
N LYS A 231 -6.11 11.84 17.00
CA LYS A 231 -4.91 11.32 17.66
C LYS A 231 -4.02 10.71 16.61
N LEU A 232 -2.83 11.25 16.44
CA LEU A 232 -1.82 10.75 15.54
C LEU A 232 -0.48 10.77 16.26
N TYR A 233 0.17 9.62 16.31
CA TYR A 233 1.51 9.44 16.84
C TYR A 233 2.43 9.08 15.68
N ARG A 234 3.50 9.83 15.51
CA ARG A 234 4.54 9.63 14.49
C ARG A 234 5.87 9.46 15.18
N GLY A 235 6.71 8.59 14.66
CA GLY A 235 8.07 8.37 15.10
C GLY A 235 8.95 8.00 13.95
N GLU A 236 10.25 8.20 14.14
CA GLU A 236 11.30 7.83 13.21
C GLU A 236 12.46 7.17 13.95
N THR A 237 13.20 6.32 13.28
CA THR A 237 14.40 5.69 13.80
C THR A 237 15.33 5.28 12.68
N ASP A 238 16.63 5.18 13.00
CA ASP A 238 17.62 4.56 12.15
C ASP A 238 17.92 3.15 12.65
N GLY A 239 18.14 2.23 11.72
CA GLY A 239 18.51 0.84 11.99
C GLY A 239 19.55 0.35 11.01
N THR A 240 19.94 -0.91 11.14
CA THR A 240 20.81 -1.61 10.19
C THR A 240 20.03 -2.68 9.45
N VAL A 241 20.49 -3.03 8.25
CA VAL A 241 19.86 -4.06 7.41
C VAL A 241 19.80 -5.41 8.13
N ASP A 242 20.85 -5.74 8.92
CA ASP A 242 20.92 -7.00 9.69
C ASP A 242 19.89 -7.07 10.81
N HIS A 243 19.40 -5.94 11.29
CA HIS A 243 18.40 -5.82 12.36
C HIS A 243 17.12 -5.10 11.88
N ALA A 244 16.84 -5.17 10.58
CA ALA A 244 15.69 -4.48 9.98
C ALA A 244 14.33 -4.90 10.59
N GLU A 245 14.23 -6.11 11.14
CA GLU A 245 13.02 -6.62 11.80
C GLU A 245 12.86 -6.11 13.25
N GLU A 246 13.95 -5.63 13.85
CA GLU A 246 13.96 -5.09 15.21
C GLU A 246 13.69 -3.58 15.25
N ALA A 247 13.92 -2.90 14.12
CA ALA A 247 13.55 -1.51 13.96
C ALA A 247 12.01 -1.41 13.91
N PRO A 248 11.46 -0.45 14.54
CA PRO A 248 10.34 -0.12 15.42
C PRO A 248 9.24 -1.12 15.62
#